data_00edd825353285cc14e529d177798fa6
#
_entry.id   00edd825353285cc14e529d177798fa6
#
_cell.length_a   1.000
_cell.length_b   1.000
_cell.length_c   1.000
_cell.angle_alpha   90.00
_cell.angle_beta   90.00
_cell.angle_gamma   90.00
#
_symmetry.space_group_name_H-M   'P 1'
#
loop_
_entity.id
_entity.type
_entity.pdbx_description
1 polymer ?
#
loop_
_entity_poly.entity_id
_entity_poly.type
_entity_poly.pdbx_seq_one_letter_code
_entity_poly.pdbx_strand_id
1 'polypeptide(L)'
;MLKPYFWISAGALACTLFTTNLIAAEGADKAIVKDEHRDIGVGKQTAATHTQHPDAQWYPDAGLGLFIHWGIASVKAMNISWPMIPGRALAQKRITDPAERERIIREGDYDLKGKPNPITPNQYWEMAKDFNPQKYDPDKWLKAAKAAGFEYIVLTTRHHEGFALWPSAHGNFDTKNYMDGKDLLMPYVEACRKNGLKVGFYYSPPNWYFEKDFKNFMYGGGAKKNPEFPALDADLKPRTNTHTAAELAAHQQAYDEMVRGQITELLTRYGKIDLLWFDGKPPTPHGSKCITQEEIRKLQPGIVINPRLHGHGDFVTYERTLGTDKPVTGWAEFCNTWTAYWPHVDNAPFRAPGFVLGQFTKSRSLGVNYLLGVGPTREGEFVDGIYQNMAIVGDWMKQNGVAVKGTKPLPSTESASVPATALSHARYLFAAPSFRNGGSYEDDLLPAQDEILTLKGISRPTQIQLLRDGSALKYSYSDGAVTIELPASKRTKLVDVVQVKL
;
A
#
# COMPACT_ATOMS: atom_id res chain seq x y z
N MET A 1 -63.08 19.72 -2.65
CA MET A 1 -61.87 20.07 -1.90
C MET A 1 -60.89 18.93 -2.09
N LEU A 2 -59.95 19.10 -3.05
CA LEU A 2 -58.93 18.13 -3.39
C LEU A 2 -57.65 18.50 -2.61
N LYS A 3 -57.10 17.57 -1.82
CA LYS A 3 -55.79 17.72 -1.16
C LYS A 3 -54.69 17.30 -2.15
N PRO A 4 -53.58 18.04 -2.27
CA PRO A 4 -52.42 17.63 -3.08
C PRO A 4 -51.55 16.59 -2.33
N TYR A 5 -51.23 15.48 -3.00
CA TYR A 5 -50.21 14.55 -2.59
C TYR A 5 -48.84 15.11 -2.91
N PHE A 6 -48.01 15.26 -1.88
CA PHE A 6 -46.57 15.52 -2.02
C PHE A 6 -45.84 14.20 -2.32
N TRP A 7 -45.24 14.12 -3.50
CA TRP A 7 -44.23 13.10 -3.81
C TRP A 7 -42.87 13.59 -3.28
N ILE A 8 -42.42 13.01 -2.20
CA ILE A 8 -41.03 13.17 -1.74
C ILE A 8 -40.20 12.16 -2.53
N SER A 9 -39.27 12.64 -3.33
CA SER A 9 -38.42 11.85 -4.19
C SER A 9 -37.49 10.93 -3.32
N ALA A 10 -37.60 9.64 -3.50
CA ALA A 10 -36.77 8.60 -2.86
C ALA A 10 -35.28 8.66 -3.28
N GLY A 11 -34.91 9.56 -4.18
CA GLY A 11 -33.54 9.66 -4.70
C GLY A 11 -32.52 10.35 -3.77
N ALA A 12 -32.99 11.21 -2.83
CA ALA A 12 -32.09 11.96 -1.96
C ALA A 12 -31.62 11.13 -0.70
N LEU A 13 -32.40 10.12 -0.30
CA LEU A 13 -32.06 9.30 0.87
C LEU A 13 -31.05 8.20 0.55
N ALA A 14 -31.01 7.71 -0.68
CA ALA A 14 -30.06 6.69 -1.11
C ALA A 14 -28.61 7.26 -1.20
N CYS A 15 -28.45 8.48 -1.74
CA CYS A 15 -27.13 9.12 -1.85
C CYS A 15 -26.49 9.43 -0.49
N THR A 16 -27.27 9.79 0.53
CA THR A 16 -26.76 10.14 1.87
C THR A 16 -26.32 8.92 2.67
N LEU A 17 -26.96 7.76 2.49
CA LEU A 17 -26.54 6.50 3.15
C LEU A 17 -25.29 5.91 2.51
N PHE A 18 -25.07 6.09 1.20
CA PHE A 18 -23.86 5.63 0.49
C PHE A 18 -22.63 6.43 0.90
N THR A 19 -22.73 7.73 1.04
CA THR A 19 -21.61 8.59 1.48
C THR A 19 -21.23 8.33 2.93
N THR A 20 -22.18 8.05 3.81
CA THR A 20 -21.89 7.79 5.24
C THR A 20 -21.17 6.46 5.48
N ASN A 21 -21.46 5.41 4.72
CA ASN A 21 -20.77 4.10 4.87
C ASN A 21 -19.34 4.13 4.29
N LEU A 22 -19.11 4.83 3.17
CA LEU A 22 -17.75 5.03 2.64
C LEU A 22 -16.88 5.86 3.59
N ILE A 23 -17.43 6.95 4.11
CA ILE A 23 -16.75 7.83 5.08
C ILE A 23 -16.46 7.08 6.39
N ALA A 24 -17.34 6.19 6.84
CA ALA A 24 -17.14 5.39 8.04
C ALA A 24 -16.05 4.31 7.83
N ALA A 25 -16.01 3.64 6.69
CA ALA A 25 -14.98 2.66 6.34
C ALA A 25 -13.60 3.32 6.17
N GLU A 26 -13.51 4.45 5.47
CA GLU A 26 -12.27 5.24 5.36
C GLU A 26 -11.81 5.80 6.71
N GLY A 27 -12.73 6.14 7.61
CA GLY A 27 -12.43 6.58 8.96
C GLY A 27 -11.81 5.48 9.83
N ALA A 28 -12.33 4.25 9.72
CA ALA A 28 -11.81 3.10 10.43
C ALA A 28 -10.40 2.71 9.92
N ASP A 29 -10.19 2.68 8.62
CA ASP A 29 -8.87 2.42 8.02
C ASP A 29 -7.82 3.45 8.45
N LYS A 30 -8.17 4.74 8.48
CA LYS A 30 -7.28 5.80 8.98
C LYS A 30 -6.87 5.63 10.43
N ALA A 31 -7.81 5.19 11.30
CA ALA A 31 -7.52 4.98 12.71
C ALA A 31 -6.56 3.80 12.92
N ILE A 32 -6.78 2.69 12.20
CA ILE A 32 -5.91 1.50 12.26
C ILE A 32 -4.50 1.87 11.80
N VAL A 33 -4.34 2.47 10.63
CA VAL A 33 -3.04 2.89 10.09
C VAL A 33 -2.30 3.83 11.04
N LYS A 34 -3.00 4.79 11.65
CA LYS A 34 -2.40 5.72 12.61
C LYS A 34 -1.86 5.02 13.86
N ASP A 35 -2.55 4.02 14.35
CA ASP A 35 -2.14 3.26 15.52
C ASP A 35 -0.96 2.33 15.19
N GLU A 36 -1.01 1.62 14.05
CA GLU A 36 0.11 0.80 13.55
C GLU A 36 1.37 1.64 13.36
N HIS A 37 1.26 2.80 12.71
CA HIS A 37 2.37 3.72 12.51
C HIS A 37 3.00 4.17 13.83
N ARG A 38 2.18 4.44 14.85
CA ARG A 38 2.71 4.82 16.17
C ARG A 38 3.50 3.68 16.81
N ASP A 39 3.04 2.44 16.69
CA ASP A 39 3.69 1.27 17.29
C ASP A 39 5.04 0.94 16.64
N ILE A 40 5.22 1.27 15.38
CA ILE A 40 6.49 1.12 14.64
C ILE A 40 7.29 2.43 14.56
N GLY A 41 6.84 3.48 15.25
CA GLY A 41 7.58 4.74 15.36
C GLY A 41 7.53 5.63 14.13
N VAL A 42 6.58 5.43 13.20
CA VAL A 42 6.35 6.38 12.09
C VAL A 42 5.79 7.67 12.64
N GLY A 43 6.58 8.73 12.54
CA GLY A 43 6.20 10.08 12.94
C GLY A 43 5.46 10.86 11.85
N LYS A 44 5.30 12.18 12.10
CA LYS A 44 4.79 13.11 11.11
C LYS A 44 5.71 13.10 9.88
N GLN A 45 5.12 12.88 8.72
CA GLN A 45 5.82 12.99 7.44
C GLN A 45 5.71 14.43 6.93
N THR A 46 6.81 14.96 6.43
CA THR A 46 6.83 16.29 5.80
C THR A 46 7.00 16.14 4.29
N ALA A 47 6.35 17.01 3.53
CA ALA A 47 6.65 17.18 2.13
C ALA A 47 8.12 17.54 2.00
N ALA A 48 8.88 16.71 1.31
CA ALA A 48 10.31 16.86 1.19
C ALA A 48 10.67 17.56 -0.12
N THR A 49 11.84 18.14 -0.12
CA THR A 49 12.53 18.46 -1.35
C THR A 49 13.11 17.15 -1.88
N HIS A 50 12.55 16.62 -2.95
CA HIS A 50 13.02 15.37 -3.58
C HIS A 50 14.43 15.56 -4.18
N THR A 51 15.15 14.45 -4.32
CA THR A 51 16.48 14.43 -4.96
C THR A 51 16.41 14.93 -6.41
N GLN A 52 17.42 15.71 -6.82
CA GLN A 52 17.57 16.18 -8.19
C GLN A 52 18.46 15.25 -9.03
N HIS A 53 18.90 14.11 -8.48
CA HIS A 53 19.75 13.17 -9.21
C HIS A 53 19.01 12.64 -10.46
N PRO A 54 19.65 12.62 -11.65
CA PRO A 54 18.99 12.20 -12.90
C PRO A 54 18.36 10.80 -12.82
N ASP A 55 19.04 9.88 -12.16
CA ASP A 55 18.58 8.49 -12.00
C ASP A 55 17.33 8.34 -11.14
N ALA A 56 16.87 9.37 -10.43
CA ALA A 56 15.66 9.35 -9.62
C ALA A 56 14.45 9.97 -10.35
N GLN A 57 14.65 10.68 -11.47
CA GLN A 57 13.58 11.47 -12.12
C GLN A 57 12.50 10.62 -12.81
N TRP A 58 12.67 9.31 -12.87
CA TRP A 58 11.65 8.37 -13.32
C TRP A 58 10.43 8.31 -12.40
N TYR A 59 10.63 8.62 -11.11
CA TYR A 59 9.66 8.30 -10.05
C TYR A 59 8.31 9.00 -10.20
N PRO A 60 8.19 10.31 -10.46
CA PRO A 60 6.88 10.98 -10.53
C PRO A 60 6.01 10.50 -11.70
N ASP A 61 6.61 9.95 -12.74
CA ASP A 61 5.92 9.46 -13.93
C ASP A 61 5.75 7.93 -13.96
N ALA A 62 6.23 7.22 -12.93
CA ALA A 62 6.13 5.76 -12.84
C ALA A 62 4.67 5.25 -12.82
N GLY A 63 3.78 5.98 -12.18
CA GLY A 63 2.35 5.73 -12.15
C GLY A 63 1.96 4.53 -11.31
N LEU A 64 2.27 3.30 -11.76
CA LEU A 64 1.85 2.06 -11.14
C LEU A 64 3.03 1.23 -10.64
N GLY A 65 3.05 0.93 -9.33
CA GLY A 65 4.03 0.07 -8.67
C GLY A 65 3.39 -1.16 -8.06
N LEU A 66 4.14 -2.26 -7.95
CA LEU A 66 3.72 -3.49 -7.27
C LEU A 66 4.44 -3.64 -5.95
N PHE A 67 3.70 -3.79 -4.87
CA PHE A 67 4.20 -4.00 -3.51
C PHE A 67 4.07 -5.47 -3.13
N ILE A 68 5.17 -6.18 -3.00
CA ILE A 68 5.17 -7.62 -2.70
C ILE A 68 5.47 -7.82 -1.22
N HIS A 69 4.47 -8.25 -0.45
CA HIS A 69 4.61 -8.63 0.95
C HIS A 69 4.75 -10.14 1.08
N TRP A 70 5.95 -10.58 1.44
CA TRP A 70 6.27 -12.00 1.52
C TRP A 70 7.26 -12.31 2.64
N GLY A 71 7.23 -13.54 3.15
CA GLY A 71 8.08 -14.01 4.22
C GLY A 71 7.43 -15.16 4.98
N ILE A 72 7.87 -15.41 6.21
CA ILE A 72 7.43 -16.55 7.03
C ILE A 72 5.92 -16.53 7.36
N ALA A 73 5.26 -15.37 7.30
CA ALA A 73 3.79 -15.26 7.45
C ALA A 73 3.04 -16.14 6.45
N SER A 74 3.59 -16.34 5.25
CA SER A 74 2.98 -17.14 4.19
C SER A 74 2.87 -18.63 4.54
N VAL A 75 3.67 -19.13 5.47
CA VAL A 75 3.64 -20.55 5.92
C VAL A 75 2.26 -20.94 6.43
N LYS A 76 1.59 -20.04 7.15
CA LYS A 76 0.22 -20.24 7.66
C LYS A 76 -0.78 -19.28 7.02
N ALA A 77 -0.43 -18.64 5.90
CA ALA A 77 -1.27 -17.67 5.21
C ALA A 77 -1.86 -16.61 6.17
N MET A 78 -1.04 -16.07 7.05
CA MET A 78 -1.42 -15.09 8.07
C MET A 78 -1.15 -13.66 7.61
N ASN A 79 -1.86 -12.71 8.22
CA ASN A 79 -1.48 -11.30 8.08
C ASN A 79 -0.05 -11.09 8.59
N ILE A 80 0.75 -10.31 7.85
CA ILE A 80 2.18 -10.17 8.14
C ILE A 80 2.41 -9.53 9.51
N SER A 81 3.31 -10.08 10.33
CA SER A 81 3.76 -9.64 11.67
C SER A 81 2.68 -9.34 12.72
N TRP A 82 1.62 -8.63 12.35
CA TRP A 82 0.63 -8.10 13.28
C TRP A 82 -0.13 -9.12 14.14
N PRO A 83 -0.37 -10.38 13.72
CA PRO A 83 -0.97 -11.38 14.59
C PRO A 83 -0.20 -11.69 15.88
N MET A 84 1.12 -11.39 15.90
CA MET A 84 1.94 -11.54 17.12
C MET A 84 1.64 -10.53 18.20
N ILE A 85 0.91 -9.45 17.91
CA ILE A 85 0.67 -8.34 18.84
C ILE A 85 -0.82 -8.24 19.11
N PRO A 86 -1.33 -8.91 20.16
CA PRO A 86 -2.74 -8.85 20.54
C PRO A 86 -3.12 -7.49 21.12
N GLY A 87 -4.43 -7.23 21.18
CA GLY A 87 -4.96 -6.07 21.88
C GLY A 87 -5.37 -4.91 20.99
N ARG A 88 -5.50 -5.07 19.67
CA ARG A 88 -6.08 -4.03 18.79
C ARG A 88 -7.48 -3.65 19.20
N ALA A 89 -8.32 -4.60 19.60
CA ALA A 89 -9.65 -4.32 20.12
C ALA A 89 -9.61 -3.46 21.39
N LEU A 90 -8.58 -3.63 22.23
CA LEU A 90 -8.36 -2.85 23.44
C LEU A 90 -7.98 -1.39 23.16
N ALA A 91 -7.48 -1.09 21.97
CA ALA A 91 -7.15 0.29 21.58
C ALA A 91 -8.40 1.15 21.38
N GLN A 92 -9.56 0.54 21.15
CA GLN A 92 -10.82 1.24 20.89
C GLN A 92 -11.60 1.54 22.17
N LYS A 93 -11.53 0.65 23.18
CA LYS A 93 -12.26 0.79 24.44
C LYS A 93 -11.41 0.40 25.64
N ARG A 94 -11.73 0.96 26.80
CA ARG A 94 -11.18 0.50 28.07
C ARG A 94 -11.96 -0.74 28.52
N ILE A 95 -11.23 -1.78 28.90
CA ILE A 95 -11.78 -3.05 29.41
C ILE A 95 -11.43 -3.13 30.91
N THR A 96 -12.42 -3.10 31.77
CA THR A 96 -12.22 -3.19 33.23
C THR A 96 -12.29 -4.61 33.76
N ASP A 97 -12.99 -5.50 33.06
CA ASP A 97 -13.12 -6.92 33.43
C ASP A 97 -11.81 -7.69 33.13
N PRO A 98 -11.13 -8.24 34.15
CA PRO A 98 -9.90 -9.02 33.94
C PRO A 98 -10.10 -10.26 33.06
N ALA A 99 -11.22 -10.96 33.20
CA ALA A 99 -11.49 -12.17 32.41
C ALA A 99 -11.68 -11.84 30.92
N GLU A 100 -12.33 -10.73 30.59
CA GLU A 100 -12.47 -10.25 29.22
C GLU A 100 -11.11 -9.83 28.63
N ARG A 101 -10.24 -9.21 29.42
CA ARG A 101 -8.88 -8.86 29.02
C ARG A 101 -8.03 -10.09 28.67
N GLU A 102 -8.04 -11.09 29.57
CA GLU A 102 -7.34 -12.37 29.33
C GLU A 102 -7.90 -13.08 28.10
N ARG A 103 -9.22 -13.05 27.90
CA ARG A 103 -9.86 -13.61 26.71
C ARG A 103 -9.32 -12.96 25.43
N ILE A 104 -9.26 -11.62 25.36
CA ILE A 104 -8.77 -10.88 24.19
C ILE A 104 -7.32 -11.23 23.89
N ILE A 105 -6.46 -11.36 24.90
CA ILE A 105 -5.06 -11.77 24.71
C ILE A 105 -4.99 -13.20 24.18
N ARG A 106 -5.72 -14.13 24.79
CA ARG A 106 -5.71 -15.54 24.40
C ARG A 106 -6.25 -15.77 22.99
N GLU A 107 -7.31 -15.04 22.61
CA GLU A 107 -7.91 -15.14 21.29
C GLU A 107 -7.12 -14.43 20.19
N GLY A 108 -6.21 -13.53 20.58
CA GLY A 108 -5.37 -12.78 19.65
C GLY A 108 -6.14 -11.74 18.86
N ASP A 109 -5.59 -11.39 17.72
CA ASP A 109 -6.24 -10.50 16.77
C ASP A 109 -7.30 -11.25 15.95
N TYR A 110 -8.33 -10.53 15.50
CA TYR A 110 -9.38 -11.10 14.68
C TYR A 110 -9.03 -10.97 13.19
N ASP A 111 -9.32 -12.01 12.42
CA ASP A 111 -9.31 -11.90 10.97
C ASP A 111 -10.44 -10.97 10.47
N LEU A 112 -10.50 -10.68 9.17
CA LEU A 112 -11.57 -9.86 8.58
C LEU A 112 -12.99 -10.44 8.73
N LYS A 113 -13.10 -11.74 9.08
CA LYS A 113 -14.35 -12.41 9.34
C LYS A 113 -14.71 -12.45 10.83
N GLY A 114 -13.91 -11.75 11.65
CA GLY A 114 -14.10 -11.71 13.10
C GLY A 114 -13.74 -13.03 13.79
N LYS A 115 -12.92 -13.89 13.16
CA LYS A 115 -12.45 -15.12 13.81
C LYS A 115 -11.14 -14.86 14.55
N PRO A 116 -10.97 -15.42 15.76
CA PRO A 116 -9.72 -15.36 16.47
C PRO A 116 -8.59 -15.99 15.65
N ASN A 117 -7.43 -15.33 15.66
CA ASN A 117 -6.21 -15.84 15.04
C ASN A 117 -5.05 -15.83 16.08
N PRO A 118 -5.13 -16.68 17.12
CA PRO A 118 -4.18 -16.68 18.21
C PRO A 118 -2.84 -17.24 17.74
N ILE A 119 -1.78 -16.47 17.90
CA ILE A 119 -0.40 -16.94 17.74
C ILE A 119 0.50 -16.11 18.65
N THR A 120 1.37 -16.79 19.41
CA THR A 120 2.39 -16.08 20.17
C THR A 120 3.55 -15.65 19.26
N PRO A 121 4.31 -14.61 19.59
CA PRO A 121 5.53 -14.27 18.88
C PRO A 121 6.48 -15.47 18.68
N ASN A 122 6.73 -16.25 19.72
CA ASN A 122 7.56 -17.44 19.61
C ASN A 122 7.02 -18.47 18.60
N GLN A 123 5.71 -18.74 18.61
CA GLN A 123 5.06 -19.63 17.63
C GLN A 123 5.11 -19.06 16.21
N TYR A 124 5.04 -17.74 16.07
CA TYR A 124 5.15 -17.09 14.77
C TYR A 124 6.56 -17.24 14.18
N TRP A 125 7.60 -17.01 15.00
CA TRP A 125 8.99 -17.14 14.55
C TRP A 125 9.38 -18.60 14.23
N GLU A 126 8.77 -19.58 14.91
CA GLU A 126 8.97 -21.00 14.58
C GLU A 126 8.59 -21.34 13.12
N MET A 127 7.67 -20.55 12.49
CA MET A 127 7.33 -20.74 11.07
C MET A 127 8.55 -20.59 10.14
N ALA A 128 9.62 -19.92 10.57
CA ALA A 128 10.85 -19.82 9.79
C ALA A 128 11.46 -21.18 9.44
N LYS A 129 11.25 -22.20 10.29
CA LYS A 129 11.74 -23.58 10.05
C LYS A 129 11.00 -24.27 8.90
N ASP A 130 9.76 -23.85 8.64
CA ASP A 130 8.90 -24.44 7.60
C ASP A 130 8.84 -23.57 6.34
N PHE A 131 9.53 -22.42 6.34
CA PHE A 131 9.56 -21.52 5.19
C PHE A 131 10.51 -22.04 4.11
N ASN A 132 9.95 -22.73 3.13
CA ASN A 132 10.70 -23.35 2.04
C ASN A 132 9.98 -23.22 0.71
N PRO A 133 10.08 -22.09 -0.01
CA PRO A 133 9.34 -21.79 -1.21
C PRO A 133 9.89 -22.55 -2.43
N GLN A 134 9.31 -23.71 -2.73
CA GLN A 134 9.75 -24.61 -3.81
C GLN A 134 9.42 -24.11 -5.21
N LYS A 135 8.46 -23.21 -5.36
CA LYS A 135 8.01 -22.66 -6.66
C LYS A 135 8.40 -21.19 -6.84
N TYR A 136 9.40 -20.73 -6.08
CA TYR A 136 9.87 -19.36 -6.16
C TYR A 136 10.47 -19.06 -7.54
N ASP A 137 9.72 -18.33 -8.35
CA ASP A 137 10.10 -17.84 -9.67
C ASP A 137 9.69 -16.37 -9.82
N PRO A 138 10.55 -15.44 -9.40
CA PRO A 138 10.25 -14.01 -9.50
C PRO A 138 10.17 -13.51 -10.95
N ASP A 139 10.77 -14.18 -11.92
CA ASP A 139 10.64 -13.80 -13.33
C ASP A 139 9.20 -13.97 -13.83
N LYS A 140 8.53 -15.04 -13.43
CA LYS A 140 7.10 -15.26 -13.72
C LYS A 140 6.23 -14.13 -13.15
N TRP A 141 6.48 -13.73 -11.90
CA TRP A 141 5.74 -12.63 -11.26
C TRP A 141 5.92 -11.32 -12.01
N LEU A 142 7.18 -10.98 -12.29
CA LEU A 142 7.55 -9.66 -12.79
C LEU A 142 7.29 -9.50 -14.28
N LYS A 143 7.32 -10.58 -15.04
CA LYS A 143 6.85 -10.59 -16.42
C LYS A 143 5.35 -10.27 -16.50
N ALA A 144 4.52 -10.87 -15.62
CA ALA A 144 3.10 -10.57 -15.54
C ALA A 144 2.85 -9.12 -15.09
N ALA A 145 3.59 -8.66 -14.09
CA ALA A 145 3.50 -7.27 -13.62
C ALA A 145 3.87 -6.27 -14.73
N LYS A 146 4.96 -6.49 -15.46
CA LYS A 146 5.35 -5.62 -16.58
C LYS A 146 4.28 -5.59 -17.68
N ALA A 147 3.72 -6.75 -18.02
CA ALA A 147 2.62 -6.85 -18.99
C ALA A 147 1.36 -6.10 -18.53
N ALA A 148 1.11 -6.05 -17.22
CA ALA A 148 0.02 -5.28 -16.61
C ALA A 148 0.29 -3.77 -16.52
N GLY A 149 1.49 -3.31 -16.87
CA GLY A 149 1.85 -1.90 -16.91
C GLY A 149 2.48 -1.36 -15.62
N PHE A 150 2.91 -2.23 -14.70
CA PHE A 150 3.73 -1.83 -13.55
C PHE A 150 5.12 -1.38 -14.02
N GLU A 151 5.68 -0.36 -13.37
CA GLU A 151 6.98 0.23 -13.74
C GLU A 151 8.04 0.05 -12.65
N TYR A 152 7.64 -0.14 -11.41
CA TYR A 152 8.54 -0.42 -10.29
C TYR A 152 7.93 -1.46 -9.35
N ILE A 153 8.82 -2.18 -8.66
CA ILE A 153 8.43 -3.23 -7.71
C ILE A 153 9.09 -2.93 -6.37
N VAL A 154 8.37 -3.17 -5.29
CA VAL A 154 8.90 -3.06 -3.92
C VAL A 154 8.66 -4.39 -3.23
N LEU A 155 9.73 -5.10 -2.85
CA LEU A 155 9.65 -6.37 -2.12
C LEU A 155 9.99 -6.16 -0.65
N THR A 156 9.22 -6.74 0.26
CA THR A 156 9.58 -6.83 1.69
C THR A 156 10.83 -7.67 1.86
N THR A 157 11.99 -7.04 2.05
CA THR A 157 13.24 -7.77 2.33
C THR A 157 13.27 -8.28 3.76
N ARG A 158 12.67 -7.53 4.69
CA ARG A 158 12.43 -7.87 6.10
C ARG A 158 11.25 -7.03 6.61
N HIS A 159 10.23 -7.67 7.18
CA HIS A 159 9.13 -6.98 7.87
C HIS A 159 9.38 -6.94 9.40
N HIS A 160 8.43 -6.44 10.19
CA HIS A 160 8.62 -6.20 11.65
C HIS A 160 8.93 -7.46 12.44
N GLU A 161 8.48 -8.65 12.01
CA GLU A 161 8.81 -9.93 12.66
C GLU A 161 10.32 -10.21 12.70
N GLY A 162 11.09 -9.63 11.77
CA GLY A 162 12.53 -9.63 11.77
C GLY A 162 13.20 -10.63 10.83
N PHE A 163 12.45 -11.49 10.09
CA PHE A 163 13.04 -12.48 9.20
C PHE A 163 13.56 -11.83 7.90
N ALA A 164 14.89 -11.90 7.70
CA ALA A 164 15.53 -11.35 6.51
C ALA A 164 15.54 -12.38 5.38
N LEU A 165 15.07 -11.98 4.18
CA LEU A 165 14.99 -12.84 2.99
C LEU A 165 16.36 -13.03 2.28
N TRP A 166 17.47 -12.68 2.92
CA TRP A 166 18.83 -12.86 2.42
C TRP A 166 19.76 -13.32 3.55
N PRO A 167 20.89 -13.98 3.23
CA PRO A 167 21.85 -14.42 4.24
C PRO A 167 22.65 -13.22 4.78
N SER A 168 22.08 -12.54 5.79
CA SER A 168 22.69 -11.37 6.41
C SER A 168 23.87 -11.73 7.30
N ALA A 169 24.89 -10.86 7.32
CA ALA A 169 25.95 -10.92 8.31
C ALA A 169 25.56 -10.23 9.65
N HIS A 170 24.40 -9.55 9.66
CA HIS A 170 23.93 -8.77 10.80
C HIS A 170 22.61 -9.34 11.33
N GLY A 171 22.60 -9.75 12.57
CA GLY A 171 21.50 -10.49 13.18
C GLY A 171 21.63 -12.01 12.97
N ASN A 172 20.58 -12.75 13.35
CA ASN A 172 20.58 -14.21 13.30
C ASN A 172 19.21 -14.81 12.91
N PHE A 173 18.27 -13.99 12.42
CA PHE A 173 16.95 -14.41 11.99
C PHE A 173 16.78 -14.14 10.49
N ASP A 174 17.32 -15.05 9.69
CA ASP A 174 17.50 -14.86 8.26
C ASP A 174 17.64 -16.20 7.51
N THR A 175 17.72 -16.13 6.19
CA THR A 175 17.89 -17.31 5.34
C THR A 175 19.21 -18.03 5.54
N LYS A 176 20.26 -17.39 6.07
CA LYS A 176 21.52 -18.04 6.40
C LYS A 176 21.31 -19.11 7.48
N ASN A 177 20.50 -18.81 8.49
CA ASN A 177 20.27 -19.67 9.63
C ASN A 177 19.11 -20.67 9.43
N TYR A 178 18.18 -20.40 8.51
CA TYR A 178 16.95 -21.18 8.36
C TYR A 178 16.77 -21.82 6.98
N MET A 179 17.58 -21.42 5.98
CA MET A 179 17.45 -21.88 4.59
C MET A 179 18.81 -22.16 3.92
N ASP A 180 19.78 -22.66 4.68
CA ASP A 180 21.14 -23.01 4.19
C ASP A 180 21.83 -21.87 3.40
N GLY A 181 21.57 -20.63 3.79
CA GLY A 181 22.16 -19.44 3.15
C GLY A 181 21.54 -19.05 1.81
N LYS A 182 20.37 -19.55 1.47
CA LYS A 182 19.66 -19.21 0.23
C LYS A 182 19.35 -17.72 0.16
N ASP A 183 19.79 -17.05 -0.90
CA ASP A 183 19.48 -15.65 -1.16
C ASP A 183 18.19 -15.55 -2.02
N LEU A 184 17.12 -15.00 -1.45
CA LEU A 184 15.86 -14.79 -2.16
C LEU A 184 15.78 -13.41 -2.83
N LEU A 185 16.73 -12.50 -2.54
CA LEU A 185 16.72 -11.16 -3.12
C LEU A 185 17.44 -11.09 -4.46
N MET A 186 18.53 -11.83 -4.66
CA MET A 186 19.28 -11.78 -5.91
C MET A 186 18.42 -12.18 -7.13
N PRO A 187 17.68 -13.34 -7.11
CA PRO A 187 16.80 -13.69 -8.22
C PRO A 187 15.70 -12.65 -8.49
N TYR A 188 15.16 -12.01 -7.44
CA TYR A 188 14.19 -10.94 -7.56
C TYR A 188 14.78 -9.72 -8.28
N VAL A 189 15.96 -9.28 -7.88
CA VAL A 189 16.64 -8.14 -8.49
C VAL A 189 16.97 -8.40 -9.97
N GLU A 190 17.48 -9.58 -10.29
CA GLU A 190 17.76 -10.03 -11.67
C GLU A 190 16.49 -10.04 -12.50
N ALA A 191 15.39 -10.57 -11.96
CA ALA A 191 14.10 -10.59 -12.64
C ALA A 191 13.53 -9.18 -12.88
N CYS A 192 13.67 -8.23 -11.92
CA CYS A 192 13.32 -6.83 -12.15
C CYS A 192 14.07 -6.24 -13.34
N ARG A 193 15.39 -6.40 -13.37
CA ARG A 193 16.25 -5.87 -14.44
C ARG A 193 15.93 -6.49 -15.80
N LYS A 194 15.77 -7.82 -15.84
CA LYS A 194 15.41 -8.57 -17.04
C LYS A 194 14.11 -8.07 -17.67
N ASN A 195 13.13 -7.70 -16.83
CA ASN A 195 11.82 -7.22 -17.26
C ASN A 195 11.74 -5.68 -17.39
N GLY A 196 12.86 -4.96 -17.26
CA GLY A 196 12.89 -3.49 -17.36
C GLY A 196 12.07 -2.78 -16.31
N LEU A 197 12.04 -3.32 -15.08
CA LEU A 197 11.36 -2.79 -13.91
C LEU A 197 12.36 -2.13 -12.96
N LYS A 198 11.96 -1.06 -12.30
CA LYS A 198 12.74 -0.43 -11.25
C LYS A 198 12.75 -1.30 -9.99
N VAL A 199 13.93 -1.44 -9.37
CA VAL A 199 14.15 -2.29 -8.20
C VAL A 199 13.90 -1.50 -6.93
N GLY A 200 12.91 -1.89 -6.14
CA GLY A 200 12.63 -1.35 -4.83
C GLY A 200 12.76 -2.39 -3.72
N PHE A 201 13.33 -1.98 -2.60
CA PHE A 201 13.37 -2.76 -1.37
C PHE A 201 12.53 -2.07 -0.29
N TYR A 202 11.59 -2.83 0.30
CA TYR A 202 11.02 -2.46 1.58
C TYR A 202 11.90 -3.03 2.69
N TYR A 203 12.16 -2.24 3.70
CA TYR A 203 12.88 -2.64 4.89
C TYR A 203 12.21 -2.04 6.13
N SER A 204 11.87 -2.91 7.09
CA SER A 204 11.39 -2.48 8.40
C SER A 204 12.56 -2.31 9.36
N PRO A 205 12.94 -1.09 9.77
CA PRO A 205 13.91 -0.90 10.85
C PRO A 205 13.46 -1.50 12.19
N PRO A 206 12.18 -1.44 12.61
CA PRO A 206 11.67 -2.27 13.69
C PRO A 206 11.94 -3.76 13.46
N ASN A 207 12.44 -4.47 14.48
CA ASN A 207 12.74 -5.90 14.43
C ASN A 207 12.30 -6.56 15.73
N TRP A 208 11.13 -7.14 15.74
CA TRP A 208 10.53 -7.68 16.95
C TRP A 208 11.22 -8.95 17.45
N TYR A 209 11.85 -9.71 16.56
CA TYR A 209 12.68 -10.86 16.96
C TYR A 209 13.95 -10.40 17.70
N PHE A 210 14.62 -9.36 17.23
CA PHE A 210 15.79 -8.81 17.89
C PHE A 210 15.45 -8.24 19.27
N GLU A 211 14.23 -7.71 19.41
CA GLU A 211 13.72 -7.13 20.65
C GLU A 211 12.96 -8.11 21.55
N LYS A 212 12.92 -9.40 21.25
CA LYS A 212 12.06 -10.37 21.93
C LYS A 212 12.11 -10.32 23.47
N ASP A 213 13.28 -10.03 24.03
CA ASP A 213 13.49 -9.93 25.47
C ASP A 213 13.28 -8.51 26.02
N PHE A 214 13.13 -7.50 25.16
CA PHE A 214 13.02 -6.09 25.52
C PHE A 214 11.64 -5.48 25.23
N LYS A 215 10.93 -6.00 24.23
CA LYS A 215 9.66 -5.47 23.76
C LYS A 215 8.48 -5.95 24.63
N ASN A 216 7.50 -5.04 24.81
CA ASN A 216 6.15 -5.43 25.22
C ASN A 216 5.36 -5.85 24.00
N PHE A 217 4.86 -7.10 23.96
CA PHE A 217 4.06 -7.64 22.88
C PHE A 217 2.56 -7.35 23.01
N MET A 218 2.18 -6.37 23.80
CA MET A 218 0.83 -5.79 23.77
C MET A 218 0.78 -4.66 22.74
N TYR A 219 -0.28 -4.60 21.94
CA TYR A 219 -0.51 -3.50 21.00
C TYR A 219 -0.51 -2.15 21.74
N GLY A 220 0.35 -1.22 21.30
CA GLY A 220 0.64 0.01 22.05
C GLY A 220 -0.58 0.89 22.29
N GLY A 221 -1.54 0.92 21.32
CA GLY A 221 -2.84 1.57 21.51
C GLY A 221 -3.66 0.93 22.62
N GLY A 222 -3.64 -0.42 22.69
CA GLY A 222 -4.29 -1.20 23.73
C GLY A 222 -3.67 -0.96 25.11
N ALA A 223 -2.35 -1.02 25.21
CA ALA A 223 -1.62 -0.74 26.43
C ALA A 223 -1.87 0.69 26.96
N LYS A 224 -1.88 1.68 26.06
CA LYS A 224 -2.17 3.07 26.42
C LYS A 224 -3.60 3.26 26.97
N LYS A 225 -4.59 2.57 26.39
CA LYS A 225 -6.00 2.65 26.80
C LYS A 225 -6.27 1.88 28.09
N ASN A 226 -5.50 0.84 28.33
CA ASN A 226 -5.65 -0.08 29.47
C ASN A 226 -4.31 -0.21 30.21
N PRO A 227 -3.84 0.84 30.92
CA PRO A 227 -2.48 0.89 31.49
C PRO A 227 -2.25 -0.10 32.64
N GLU A 228 -3.30 -0.64 33.22
CA GLU A 228 -3.27 -1.70 34.23
C GLU A 228 -2.94 -3.09 33.66
N PHE A 229 -2.91 -3.23 32.34
CA PHE A 229 -2.49 -4.47 31.69
C PHE A 229 -0.98 -4.69 31.87
N PRO A 230 -0.54 -5.89 32.25
CA PRO A 230 0.88 -6.17 32.33
C PRO A 230 1.52 -6.09 30.94
N ALA A 231 2.79 -5.71 30.89
CA ALA A 231 3.59 -5.93 29.69
C ALA A 231 3.66 -7.43 29.39
N LEU A 232 3.59 -7.81 28.10
CA LEU A 232 3.61 -9.20 27.66
C LEU A 232 4.98 -9.56 27.09
N ASP A 233 5.45 -10.78 27.41
CA ASP A 233 6.62 -11.41 26.79
C ASP A 233 6.27 -12.05 25.44
N ALA A 234 7.22 -12.75 24.81
CA ALA A 234 7.06 -13.43 23.53
C ALA A 234 6.16 -14.68 23.57
N ASP A 235 5.75 -15.14 24.76
CA ASP A 235 4.73 -16.18 24.95
C ASP A 235 3.36 -15.60 25.35
N LEU A 236 3.23 -14.27 25.29
CA LEU A 236 2.05 -13.52 25.71
C LEU A 236 1.69 -13.69 27.17
N LYS A 237 2.69 -14.00 28.02
CA LYS A 237 2.56 -14.04 29.48
C LYS A 237 3.01 -12.70 30.08
N PRO A 238 2.58 -12.39 31.32
CA PRO A 238 3.08 -11.23 32.02
C PRO A 238 4.61 -11.23 32.08
N ARG A 239 5.22 -10.18 31.58
CA ARG A 239 6.68 -10.05 31.50
C ARG A 239 7.27 -9.80 32.89
N THR A 240 8.26 -10.61 33.26
CA THR A 240 8.93 -10.55 34.56
C THR A 240 10.40 -10.12 34.48
N ASN A 241 11.01 -10.17 33.28
CA ASN A 241 12.40 -9.78 33.10
C ASN A 241 12.58 -8.25 33.22
N THR A 242 13.68 -7.87 33.83
CA THR A 242 14.12 -6.47 33.99
C THR A 242 15.54 -6.35 33.43
N HIS A 243 15.87 -5.16 32.97
CA HIS A 243 17.19 -4.87 32.41
C HIS A 243 17.82 -3.68 33.13
N THR A 244 19.12 -3.75 33.34
CA THR A 244 19.91 -2.64 33.82
C THR A 244 20.07 -1.57 32.73
N ALA A 245 20.41 -0.35 33.12
CA ALA A 245 20.69 0.72 32.16
C ALA A 245 21.84 0.36 31.18
N ALA A 246 22.84 -0.40 31.66
CA ALA A 246 23.96 -0.85 30.85
C ALA A 246 23.49 -1.89 29.78
N GLU A 247 22.67 -2.86 30.16
CA GLU A 247 22.09 -3.85 29.21
C GLU A 247 21.21 -3.17 28.17
N LEU A 248 20.38 -2.22 28.57
CA LEU A 248 19.56 -1.43 27.64
C LEU A 248 20.42 -0.65 26.65
N ALA A 249 21.48 0.04 27.12
CA ALA A 249 22.39 0.79 26.26
C ALA A 249 23.13 -0.12 25.27
N ALA A 250 23.63 -1.26 25.74
CA ALA A 250 24.32 -2.24 24.89
C ALA A 250 23.37 -2.82 23.82
N HIS A 251 22.13 -3.16 24.20
CA HIS A 251 21.12 -3.65 23.28
C HIS A 251 20.76 -2.59 22.21
N GLN A 252 20.57 -1.34 22.61
CA GLN A 252 20.26 -0.25 21.69
C GLN A 252 21.38 0.01 20.69
N GLN A 253 22.63 -0.03 21.13
CA GLN A 253 23.78 0.09 20.23
C GLN A 253 23.84 -1.08 19.24
N ALA A 254 23.74 -2.31 19.72
CA ALA A 254 23.75 -3.50 18.86
C ALA A 254 22.58 -3.50 17.85
N TYR A 255 21.44 -2.94 18.26
CA TYR A 255 20.28 -2.77 17.39
C TYR A 255 20.57 -1.79 16.23
N ASP A 256 21.08 -0.59 16.53
CA ASP A 256 21.43 0.41 15.53
C ASP A 256 22.50 -0.12 14.55
N GLU A 257 23.51 -0.83 15.08
CA GLU A 257 24.55 -1.47 14.28
C GLU A 257 23.99 -2.55 13.34
N MET A 258 23.06 -3.40 13.83
CA MET A 258 22.38 -4.41 13.02
C MET A 258 21.57 -3.77 11.90
N VAL A 259 20.76 -2.74 12.19
CA VAL A 259 19.96 -2.04 11.19
C VAL A 259 20.85 -1.36 10.14
N ARG A 260 21.88 -0.64 10.56
CA ARG A 260 22.86 -0.02 9.66
C ARG A 260 23.54 -1.05 8.77
N GLY A 261 23.99 -2.16 9.35
CA GLY A 261 24.67 -3.22 8.62
C GLY A 261 23.78 -3.85 7.57
N GLN A 262 22.56 -4.22 7.91
CA GLN A 262 21.60 -4.80 6.97
C GLN A 262 21.22 -3.85 5.84
N ILE A 263 21.00 -2.56 6.11
CA ILE A 263 20.72 -1.57 5.06
C ILE A 263 21.95 -1.42 4.14
N THR A 264 23.16 -1.40 4.70
CA THR A 264 24.39 -1.33 3.92
C THR A 264 24.53 -2.55 3.00
N GLU A 265 24.24 -3.78 3.48
CA GLU A 265 24.22 -4.99 2.64
C GLU A 265 23.24 -4.85 1.47
N LEU A 266 22.00 -4.44 1.74
CA LEU A 266 20.97 -4.24 0.72
C LEU A 266 21.40 -3.24 -0.38
N LEU A 267 22.15 -2.23 -0.02
CA LEU A 267 22.61 -1.18 -0.95
C LEU A 267 23.93 -1.49 -1.64
N THR A 268 24.68 -2.49 -1.21
CA THR A 268 26.01 -2.79 -1.77
C THR A 268 26.11 -4.16 -2.46
N ARG A 269 25.27 -5.13 -2.08
CA ARG A 269 25.37 -6.51 -2.58
C ARG A 269 24.59 -6.77 -3.87
N TYR A 270 23.58 -5.97 -4.17
CA TYR A 270 22.60 -6.23 -5.23
C TYR A 270 22.69 -5.28 -6.43
N GLY A 271 23.79 -4.51 -6.54
CA GLY A 271 23.98 -3.52 -7.60
C GLY A 271 23.03 -2.33 -7.45
N LYS A 272 22.55 -1.75 -8.56
CA LYS A 272 21.70 -0.55 -8.51
C LYS A 272 20.33 -0.86 -7.90
N ILE A 273 19.96 -0.12 -6.86
CA ILE A 273 18.64 -0.12 -6.23
C ILE A 273 17.99 1.24 -6.50
N ASP A 274 16.80 1.23 -7.06
CA ASP A 274 16.12 2.45 -7.50
C ASP A 274 15.27 3.10 -6.39
N LEU A 275 14.76 2.29 -5.42
CA LEU A 275 13.91 2.77 -4.34
C LEU A 275 14.15 2.00 -3.03
N LEU A 276 14.23 2.74 -1.93
CA LEU A 276 14.27 2.19 -0.57
C LEU A 276 13.05 2.67 0.23
N TRP A 277 12.21 1.73 0.59
CA TRP A 277 10.96 1.95 1.28
C TRP A 277 11.07 1.50 2.74
N PHE A 278 11.27 2.42 3.65
CA PHE A 278 11.31 2.14 5.08
C PHE A 278 9.92 2.03 5.68
N ASP A 279 9.79 1.21 6.73
CA ASP A 279 8.56 1.13 7.52
C ASP A 279 8.85 1.20 9.02
N GLY A 280 8.81 2.42 9.53
CA GLY A 280 9.11 2.72 10.91
C GLY A 280 10.57 3.08 11.17
N LYS A 281 10.94 3.09 12.43
CA LYS A 281 12.29 3.36 12.91
C LYS A 281 12.65 2.45 14.07
N PRO A 282 13.93 2.16 14.34
CA PRO A 282 14.34 1.44 15.53
C PRO A 282 13.81 2.12 16.80
N PRO A 283 13.41 1.37 17.82
CA PRO A 283 12.97 1.93 19.11
C PRO A 283 14.16 2.31 19.99
N THR A 284 15.17 2.94 19.41
CA THR A 284 16.38 3.37 20.07
C THR A 284 16.43 4.90 20.17
N PRO A 285 17.21 5.50 21.09
CA PRO A 285 17.38 6.95 21.15
C PRO A 285 17.91 7.57 19.86
N HIS A 286 18.69 6.79 19.09
CA HIS A 286 19.25 7.21 17.81
C HIS A 286 18.33 6.90 16.62
N GLY A 287 17.37 5.99 16.74
CA GLY A 287 16.32 5.58 15.82
C GLY A 287 16.50 5.99 14.37
N SER A 288 16.00 7.16 13.99
CA SER A 288 16.11 7.68 12.62
C SER A 288 17.52 8.06 12.18
N LYS A 289 18.52 8.05 13.07
CA LYS A 289 19.93 8.38 12.79
C LYS A 289 20.81 7.14 12.72
N CYS A 290 20.28 5.94 12.87
CA CYS A 290 21.06 4.70 12.73
C CYS A 290 21.77 4.62 11.38
N ILE A 291 21.18 5.16 10.33
CA ILE A 291 21.77 5.49 9.04
C ILE A 291 21.10 6.74 8.46
N THR A 292 21.86 7.68 7.95
CA THR A 292 21.33 8.94 7.36
C THR A 292 21.03 8.80 5.88
N GLN A 293 20.17 9.67 5.33
CA GLN A 293 19.93 9.72 3.88
C GLN A 293 21.19 10.03 3.08
N GLU A 294 22.09 10.84 3.65
CA GLU A 294 23.37 11.16 3.02
C GLU A 294 24.27 9.93 2.89
N GLU A 295 24.35 9.11 3.92
CA GLU A 295 25.07 7.84 3.89
C GLU A 295 24.47 6.87 2.89
N ILE A 296 23.15 6.76 2.83
CA ILE A 296 22.43 5.96 1.82
C ILE A 296 22.77 6.45 0.41
N ARG A 297 22.74 7.76 0.17
CA ARG A 297 23.04 8.35 -1.14
C ARG A 297 24.51 8.27 -1.54
N LYS A 298 25.43 8.15 -0.57
CA LYS A 298 26.84 7.83 -0.90
C LYS A 298 26.98 6.43 -1.48
N LEU A 299 26.14 5.48 -1.03
CA LEU A 299 26.12 4.11 -1.56
C LEU A 299 25.33 4.01 -2.87
N GLN A 300 24.22 4.74 -2.98
CA GLN A 300 23.29 4.71 -4.12
C GLN A 300 22.81 6.14 -4.44
N PRO A 301 23.57 6.95 -5.22
CA PRO A 301 23.29 8.37 -5.41
C PRO A 301 21.89 8.70 -5.95
N GLY A 302 21.36 7.88 -6.85
CA GLY A 302 20.06 8.07 -7.50
C GLY A 302 18.90 7.34 -6.83
N ILE A 303 19.08 6.82 -5.62
CA ILE A 303 18.01 6.09 -4.92
C ILE A 303 16.90 7.02 -4.44
N VAL A 304 15.65 6.60 -4.63
CA VAL A 304 14.46 7.28 -4.08
C VAL A 304 14.16 6.73 -2.70
N ILE A 305 13.90 7.59 -1.71
CA ILE A 305 13.73 7.20 -0.31
C ILE A 305 12.40 7.74 0.22
N ASN A 306 11.59 6.87 0.84
CA ASN A 306 10.36 7.28 1.50
C ASN A 306 10.61 7.95 2.88
N PRO A 307 9.64 8.66 3.48
CA PRO A 307 9.86 9.46 4.69
C PRO A 307 9.79 8.68 6.01
N ARG A 308 9.44 7.38 6.02
CA ARG A 308 9.00 6.71 7.25
C ARG A 308 10.11 6.46 8.29
N LEU A 309 11.38 6.37 7.89
CA LEU A 309 12.50 6.30 8.84
C LEU A 309 12.88 7.68 9.37
N HIS A 310 13.06 8.65 8.48
CA HIS A 310 13.67 9.94 8.81
C HIS A 310 12.65 11.06 9.11
N GLY A 311 11.35 10.82 8.88
CA GLY A 311 10.32 11.85 8.94
C GLY A 311 10.26 12.76 7.70
N HIS A 312 11.24 12.66 6.82
CA HIS A 312 11.32 13.31 5.51
C HIS A 312 11.92 12.33 4.48
N GLY A 313 11.63 12.54 3.22
CA GLY A 313 12.10 11.70 2.10
C GLY A 313 11.84 12.39 0.77
N ASP A 314 11.96 11.66 -0.33
CA ASP A 314 11.74 12.21 -1.68
C ASP A 314 10.25 12.37 -2.02
N PHE A 315 9.38 11.63 -1.34
CA PHE A 315 7.94 11.64 -1.58
C PHE A 315 7.13 11.50 -0.30
N VAL A 316 5.85 11.87 -0.35
CA VAL A 316 4.88 11.62 0.72
C VAL A 316 4.21 10.28 0.49
N THR A 317 4.01 9.49 1.55
CA THR A 317 3.34 8.19 1.48
C THR A 317 1.96 8.25 2.13
N TYR A 318 0.91 8.00 1.34
CA TYR A 318 -0.45 7.75 1.80
C TYR A 318 -0.69 6.25 1.88
N GLU A 319 -1.38 5.78 2.91
CA GLU A 319 -1.66 4.36 3.07
C GLU A 319 -3.15 4.11 3.28
N ARG A 320 -3.68 3.08 2.57
CA ARG A 320 -5.08 2.63 2.56
C ARG A 320 -6.10 3.69 2.12
N THR A 321 -5.87 4.94 2.46
CA THR A 321 -6.69 6.07 2.01
C THR A 321 -5.81 7.12 1.36
N LEU A 322 -6.25 7.66 0.24
CA LEU A 322 -5.59 8.77 -0.43
C LEU A 322 -5.85 10.04 0.40
N GLY A 323 -4.81 10.53 1.08
CA GLY A 323 -4.90 11.58 2.09
C GLY A 323 -5.16 12.99 1.56
N THR A 324 -5.45 13.13 0.25
CA THR A 324 -5.73 14.42 -0.41
C THR A 324 -6.77 14.24 -1.51
N ASP A 325 -7.52 15.28 -1.77
CA ASP A 325 -8.46 15.44 -2.90
C ASP A 325 -7.99 16.53 -3.89
N LYS A 326 -6.78 17.10 -3.66
CA LYS A 326 -6.15 18.11 -4.48
C LYS A 326 -4.82 17.64 -5.03
N PRO A 327 -4.41 18.12 -6.22
CA PRO A 327 -3.08 17.82 -6.75
C PRO A 327 -1.97 18.10 -5.73
N VAL A 328 -1.04 17.15 -5.62
CA VAL A 328 0.09 17.28 -4.69
C VAL A 328 1.19 18.17 -5.26
N THR A 329 1.88 18.87 -4.36
CA THR A 329 3.13 19.55 -4.69
C THR A 329 4.29 18.61 -4.34
N GLY A 330 5.18 18.35 -5.31
CA GLY A 330 6.27 17.38 -5.14
C GLY A 330 5.85 15.96 -5.49
N TRP A 331 6.62 14.98 -5.00
CA TRP A 331 6.38 13.57 -5.27
C TRP A 331 5.51 12.94 -4.18
N ALA A 332 4.62 12.04 -4.57
CA ALA A 332 3.75 11.32 -3.65
C ALA A 332 3.42 9.91 -4.16
N GLU A 333 3.13 9.03 -3.21
CA GLU A 333 2.71 7.66 -3.44
C GLU A 333 1.52 7.33 -2.55
N PHE A 334 0.59 6.57 -3.09
CA PHE A 334 -0.51 5.97 -2.36
C PHE A 334 -0.38 4.45 -2.41
N CYS A 335 -0.25 3.79 -1.26
CA CYS A 335 -0.21 2.35 -1.20
C CYS A 335 -1.51 1.75 -0.64
N ASN A 336 -1.99 0.71 -1.32
CA ASN A 336 -3.15 -0.07 -0.91
C ASN A 336 -2.99 -1.52 -1.37
N THR A 337 -3.85 -2.42 -0.93
CA THR A 337 -3.76 -3.85 -1.21
C THR A 337 -4.72 -4.28 -2.31
N TRP A 338 -4.38 -5.33 -3.06
CA TRP A 338 -5.29 -5.95 -4.02
C TRP A 338 -6.32 -6.86 -3.34
N THR A 339 -5.96 -7.40 -2.19
CA THR A 339 -6.88 -8.12 -1.30
C THR A 339 -7.13 -7.28 -0.04
N ALA A 340 -7.77 -7.87 0.96
CA ALA A 340 -7.94 -7.24 2.26
C ALA A 340 -6.63 -7.13 3.07
N TYR A 341 -5.60 -7.90 2.69
CA TYR A 341 -4.34 -8.03 3.42
C TYR A 341 -3.15 -7.63 2.56
N TRP A 342 -2.04 -7.28 3.20
CA TRP A 342 -0.77 -7.03 2.53
C TRP A 342 -0.17 -8.31 1.94
N PRO A 343 0.03 -9.41 2.74
CA PRO A 343 0.53 -10.68 2.23
C PRO A 343 -0.62 -11.53 1.67
N HIS A 344 -0.28 -12.70 1.15
CA HIS A 344 -1.26 -13.74 0.86
C HIS A 344 -1.93 -14.25 2.14
N VAL A 345 -3.25 -14.26 2.13
CA VAL A 345 -4.11 -14.92 3.12
C VAL A 345 -5.11 -15.77 2.38
N ASP A 346 -5.28 -17.02 2.81
CA ASP A 346 -6.17 -17.98 2.14
C ASP A 346 -7.60 -17.44 2.03
N ASN A 347 -8.19 -17.58 0.86
CA ASN A 347 -9.55 -17.14 0.56
C ASN A 347 -9.81 -15.63 0.81
N ALA A 348 -8.77 -14.81 0.86
CA ALA A 348 -8.95 -13.36 0.93
C ALA A 348 -9.62 -12.85 -0.37
N PRO A 349 -10.69 -12.06 -0.26
CA PRO A 349 -11.37 -11.53 -1.43
C PRO A 349 -10.49 -10.52 -2.16
N PHE A 350 -10.53 -10.53 -3.48
CA PHE A 350 -9.88 -9.51 -4.30
C PHE A 350 -10.75 -8.26 -4.41
N ARG A 351 -10.11 -7.13 -4.49
CA ARG A 351 -10.75 -5.90 -4.97
C ARG A 351 -11.01 -6.04 -6.45
N ALA A 352 -12.18 -5.61 -6.88
CA ALA A 352 -12.55 -5.63 -8.29
C ALA A 352 -11.56 -4.82 -9.15
N PRO A 353 -11.22 -5.26 -10.36
CA PRO A 353 -10.29 -4.55 -11.24
C PRO A 353 -10.71 -3.11 -11.53
N GLY A 354 -12.00 -2.83 -11.69
CA GLY A 354 -12.51 -1.47 -11.91
C GLY A 354 -12.32 -0.57 -10.69
N PHE A 355 -12.42 -1.11 -9.47
CA PHE A 355 -12.08 -0.38 -8.25
C PHE A 355 -10.59 -0.02 -8.19
N VAL A 356 -9.71 -1.00 -8.48
CA VAL A 356 -8.25 -0.79 -8.51
C VAL A 356 -7.87 0.27 -9.54
N LEU A 357 -8.43 0.19 -10.75
CA LEU A 357 -8.24 1.18 -11.81
C LEU A 357 -8.81 2.54 -11.43
N GLY A 358 -9.94 2.59 -10.73
CA GLY A 358 -10.52 3.82 -10.19
C GLY A 358 -9.59 4.52 -9.20
N GLN A 359 -9.00 3.77 -8.26
CA GLN A 359 -7.99 4.31 -7.34
C GLN A 359 -6.73 4.76 -8.07
N PHE A 360 -6.27 3.98 -9.03
CA PHE A 360 -5.10 4.33 -9.85
C PHE A 360 -5.31 5.62 -10.63
N THR A 361 -6.41 5.74 -11.36
CA THR A 361 -6.71 6.93 -12.17
C THR A 361 -6.96 8.17 -11.30
N LYS A 362 -7.63 8.01 -10.16
CA LYS A 362 -7.77 9.09 -9.17
C LYS A 362 -6.41 9.52 -8.64
N SER A 363 -5.52 8.60 -8.31
CA SER A 363 -4.16 8.92 -7.87
C SER A 363 -3.41 9.72 -8.95
N ARG A 364 -3.44 9.27 -10.20
CA ARG A 364 -2.77 9.96 -11.31
C ARG A 364 -3.33 11.37 -11.55
N SER A 365 -4.65 11.55 -11.41
CA SER A 365 -5.26 12.89 -11.52
C SER A 365 -4.77 13.89 -10.47
N LEU A 366 -4.17 13.40 -9.39
CA LEU A 366 -3.59 14.21 -8.30
C LEU A 366 -2.04 14.25 -8.34
N GLY A 367 -1.40 13.62 -9.32
CA GLY A 367 0.06 13.53 -9.43
C GLY A 367 0.70 12.50 -8.49
N VAL A 368 -0.07 11.52 -8.03
CA VAL A 368 0.34 10.50 -7.07
C VAL A 368 0.59 9.16 -7.78
N ASN A 369 1.67 8.46 -7.44
CA ASN A 369 1.88 7.06 -7.86
C ASN A 369 1.01 6.12 -7.03
N TYR A 370 0.59 5.00 -7.62
CA TYR A 370 -0.19 3.98 -6.94
C TYR A 370 0.62 2.70 -6.75
N LEU A 371 0.93 2.34 -5.51
CA LEU A 371 1.68 1.14 -5.13
C LEU A 371 0.71 0.08 -4.62
N LEU A 372 0.46 -0.95 -5.44
CA LEU A 372 -0.58 -1.96 -5.22
C LEU A 372 -0.01 -3.23 -4.60
N GLY A 373 -0.49 -3.60 -3.41
CA GLY A 373 0.00 -4.70 -2.59
C GLY A 373 -0.54 -6.07 -2.97
N VAL A 374 0.34 -7.05 -3.06
CA VAL A 374 0.06 -8.48 -3.24
C VAL A 374 1.02 -9.31 -2.38
N GLY A 375 0.72 -10.60 -2.19
CA GLY A 375 1.63 -11.53 -1.53
C GLY A 375 1.68 -12.89 -2.24
N PRO A 376 2.86 -13.50 -2.39
CA PRO A 376 3.00 -14.88 -2.79
C PRO A 376 2.58 -15.84 -1.67
N THR A 377 2.20 -17.06 -2.06
CA THR A 377 1.92 -18.19 -1.17
C THR A 377 3.19 -18.67 -0.45
N ARG A 378 3.04 -19.66 0.43
CA ARG A 378 4.17 -20.34 1.09
C ARG A 378 5.13 -21.02 0.10
N GLU A 379 4.61 -21.49 -1.04
CA GLU A 379 5.40 -22.08 -2.10
C GLU A 379 6.19 -21.06 -2.93
N GLY A 380 5.94 -19.76 -2.73
CA GLY A 380 6.61 -18.70 -3.49
C GLY A 380 5.97 -18.43 -4.84
N GLU A 381 4.66 -18.65 -4.99
CA GLU A 381 3.91 -18.42 -6.23
C GLU A 381 2.72 -17.50 -5.97
N PHE A 382 2.38 -16.64 -6.92
CA PHE A 382 1.11 -15.93 -6.88
C PHE A 382 -0.04 -16.87 -7.20
N VAL A 383 -1.16 -16.71 -6.51
CA VAL A 383 -2.39 -17.43 -6.86
C VAL A 383 -2.93 -16.94 -8.22
N ASP A 384 -3.65 -17.82 -8.93
CA ASP A 384 -4.15 -17.55 -10.29
C ASP A 384 -4.95 -16.25 -10.38
N GLY A 385 -5.73 -15.91 -9.35
CA GLY A 385 -6.50 -14.67 -9.30
C GLY A 385 -5.65 -13.39 -9.44
N ILE A 386 -4.40 -13.39 -8.96
CA ILE A 386 -3.48 -12.26 -9.15
C ILE A 386 -3.12 -12.13 -10.63
N TYR A 387 -2.74 -13.23 -11.30
CA TYR A 387 -2.39 -13.21 -12.74
C TYR A 387 -3.58 -12.82 -13.62
N GLN A 388 -4.78 -13.32 -13.31
CA GLN A 388 -6.02 -12.98 -14.02
C GLN A 388 -6.32 -11.47 -13.91
N ASN A 389 -6.24 -10.94 -12.70
CA ASN A 389 -6.46 -9.51 -12.46
C ASN A 389 -5.37 -8.63 -13.11
N MET A 390 -4.09 -9.08 -13.09
CA MET A 390 -3.01 -8.41 -13.82
C MET A 390 -3.28 -8.38 -15.33
N ALA A 391 -3.80 -9.46 -15.90
CA ALA A 391 -4.14 -9.50 -17.32
C ALA A 391 -5.25 -8.49 -17.66
N ILE A 392 -6.30 -8.38 -16.84
CA ILE A 392 -7.37 -7.39 -17.02
C ILE A 392 -6.83 -5.94 -16.95
N VAL A 393 -5.98 -5.65 -15.96
CA VAL A 393 -5.31 -4.35 -15.84
C VAL A 393 -4.42 -4.08 -17.05
N GLY A 394 -3.67 -5.09 -17.52
CA GLY A 394 -2.81 -4.98 -18.69
C GLY A 394 -3.57 -4.67 -19.97
N ASP A 395 -4.71 -5.32 -20.21
CA ASP A 395 -5.55 -5.04 -21.37
C ASP A 395 -6.15 -3.63 -21.31
N TRP A 396 -6.56 -3.17 -20.12
CA TRP A 396 -6.97 -1.78 -19.92
C TRP A 396 -5.81 -0.80 -20.21
N MET A 397 -4.60 -1.10 -19.74
CA MET A 397 -3.40 -0.27 -19.95
C MET A 397 -2.98 -0.20 -21.41
N LYS A 398 -3.13 -1.27 -22.20
CA LYS A 398 -2.88 -1.24 -23.66
C LYS A 398 -3.79 -0.24 -24.38
N GLN A 399 -5.05 -0.13 -23.96
CA GLN A 399 -6.04 0.72 -24.58
C GLN A 399 -5.99 2.18 -24.06
N ASN A 400 -5.71 2.35 -22.77
CA ASN A 400 -5.89 3.62 -22.06
C ASN A 400 -4.58 4.17 -21.43
N GLY A 401 -3.46 3.50 -21.57
CA GLY A 401 -2.22 3.85 -20.88
C GLY A 401 -1.71 5.29 -21.15
N VAL A 402 -1.99 5.84 -22.33
CA VAL A 402 -1.63 7.22 -22.67
C VAL A 402 -2.30 8.25 -21.73
N ALA A 403 -3.42 7.89 -21.13
CA ALA A 403 -4.16 8.76 -20.21
C ALA A 403 -3.52 8.85 -18.81
N VAL A 404 -2.63 7.90 -18.46
CA VAL A 404 -2.02 7.81 -17.12
C VAL A 404 -0.50 7.83 -17.12
N LYS A 405 0.16 7.60 -18.27
CA LYS A 405 1.62 7.64 -18.43
C LYS A 405 2.06 9.00 -18.98
N GLY A 406 3.02 9.65 -18.30
CA GLY A 406 3.55 10.95 -18.70
C GLY A 406 2.55 12.10 -18.61
N THR A 407 1.36 11.87 -18.05
CA THR A 407 0.32 12.90 -17.86
C THR A 407 0.53 13.63 -16.52
N LYS A 408 -0.06 14.82 -16.41
CA LYS A 408 -0.05 15.66 -15.21
C LYS A 408 -1.48 15.88 -14.71
N PRO A 409 -1.69 16.32 -13.47
CA PRO A 409 -2.99 16.84 -13.04
C PRO A 409 -3.48 17.95 -13.97
N LEU A 410 -4.79 18.22 -13.97
CA LEU A 410 -5.33 19.37 -14.71
C LEU A 410 -4.65 20.66 -14.25
N PRO A 411 -4.43 21.62 -15.16
CA PRO A 411 -4.04 22.99 -14.79
C PRO A 411 -5.03 23.59 -13.77
N SER A 412 -4.56 24.45 -12.89
CA SER A 412 -5.39 25.08 -11.84
C SER A 412 -6.55 25.92 -12.36
N THR A 413 -6.49 26.33 -13.63
CA THR A 413 -7.57 27.04 -14.34
C THR A 413 -8.66 26.11 -14.88
N GLU A 414 -8.44 24.81 -14.84
CA GLU A 414 -9.36 23.80 -15.36
C GLU A 414 -9.98 22.97 -14.23
N SER A 415 -11.19 22.47 -14.47
CA SER A 415 -11.86 21.55 -13.52
C SER A 415 -12.74 20.57 -14.27
N ALA A 416 -12.86 19.35 -13.73
CA ALA A 416 -13.71 18.30 -14.28
C ALA A 416 -14.63 17.70 -13.20
N SER A 417 -15.77 17.14 -13.63
CA SER A 417 -16.72 16.47 -12.74
C SER A 417 -16.24 15.10 -12.23
N VAL A 418 -15.21 14.54 -12.87
CA VAL A 418 -14.58 13.25 -12.54
C VAL A 418 -13.06 13.43 -12.49
N PRO A 419 -12.29 12.50 -11.90
CA PRO A 419 -10.84 12.54 -11.97
C PRO A 419 -10.37 12.71 -13.41
N ALA A 420 -9.34 13.53 -13.62
CA ALA A 420 -8.85 13.82 -14.97
C ALA A 420 -7.36 14.13 -14.99
N THR A 421 -6.72 13.83 -16.11
CA THR A 421 -5.30 14.14 -16.38
C THR A 421 -5.16 14.98 -17.64
N ALA A 422 -4.01 15.62 -17.79
CA ALA A 422 -3.70 16.53 -18.88
C ALA A 422 -2.39 16.14 -19.60
N LEU A 423 -2.44 16.27 -20.93
CA LEU A 423 -1.30 16.48 -21.81
C LEU A 423 -1.45 17.88 -22.46
N SER A 424 -0.41 18.37 -23.14
CA SER A 424 -0.45 19.67 -23.81
C SER A 424 -1.63 19.83 -24.76
N HIS A 425 -2.01 18.77 -25.47
CA HIS A 425 -3.00 18.74 -26.53
C HIS A 425 -4.29 17.97 -26.22
N ALA A 426 -4.39 17.38 -25.00
CA ALA A 426 -5.53 16.55 -24.63
C ALA A 426 -5.81 16.55 -23.13
N ARG A 427 -7.07 16.26 -22.78
CA ARG A 427 -7.53 15.95 -21.42
C ARG A 427 -8.18 14.57 -21.42
N TYR A 428 -7.98 13.83 -20.33
CA TYR A 428 -8.52 12.49 -20.15
C TYR A 428 -9.37 12.45 -18.89
N LEU A 429 -10.67 12.20 -19.04
CA LEU A 429 -11.63 12.12 -17.95
C LEU A 429 -11.88 10.64 -17.64
N PHE A 430 -11.86 10.27 -16.37
CA PHE A 430 -11.98 8.89 -15.90
C PHE A 430 -13.35 8.65 -15.27
N ALA A 431 -14.23 8.01 -16.01
CA ALA A 431 -15.55 7.60 -15.54
C ALA A 431 -15.45 6.21 -14.89
N ALA A 432 -15.52 6.15 -13.57
CA ALA A 432 -15.44 4.90 -12.82
C ALA A 432 -16.71 4.05 -12.96
N PRO A 433 -16.63 2.70 -12.84
CA PRO A 433 -17.81 1.85 -12.76
C PRO A 433 -18.57 2.09 -11.45
N SER A 434 -19.76 1.51 -11.35
CA SER A 434 -20.51 1.46 -10.10
C SER A 434 -20.06 0.27 -9.25
N PHE A 435 -20.25 0.37 -7.93
CA PHE A 435 -19.94 -0.70 -6.99
C PHE A 435 -21.15 -1.01 -6.13
N ARG A 436 -21.39 -2.29 -5.83
CA ARG A 436 -22.47 -2.69 -4.93
C ARG A 436 -22.09 -2.31 -3.50
N ASN A 437 -22.99 -1.64 -2.78
CA ASN A 437 -22.79 -1.18 -1.40
C ASN A 437 -21.51 -0.37 -1.14
N GLY A 438 -20.95 0.28 -2.17
CA GLY A 438 -19.67 0.98 -2.05
C GLY A 438 -18.48 0.07 -1.74
N GLY A 439 -18.65 -1.27 -1.83
CA GLY A 439 -17.69 -2.29 -1.42
C GLY A 439 -16.60 -2.49 -2.46
N SER A 440 -15.35 -2.41 -1.99
CA SER A 440 -14.18 -2.63 -2.83
C SER A 440 -13.88 -4.11 -3.13
N TYR A 441 -14.59 -5.04 -2.46
CA TYR A 441 -14.39 -6.50 -2.57
C TYR A 441 -15.55 -7.21 -3.30
N GLU A 442 -16.42 -6.45 -3.93
CA GLU A 442 -17.52 -6.97 -4.72
C GLU A 442 -17.25 -6.74 -6.22
N ASP A 443 -17.96 -7.48 -7.05
CA ASP A 443 -17.86 -7.29 -8.50
C ASP A 443 -18.23 -5.87 -8.89
N ASP A 444 -17.45 -5.30 -9.80
CA ASP A 444 -17.79 -4.06 -10.48
C ASP A 444 -19.15 -4.21 -11.17
N LEU A 445 -20.00 -3.22 -11.01
CA LEU A 445 -21.30 -3.17 -11.67
C LEU A 445 -21.19 -2.38 -12.96
N LEU A 446 -21.82 -2.90 -14.02
CA LEU A 446 -22.02 -2.12 -15.24
C LEU A 446 -22.95 -0.94 -14.91
N PRO A 447 -22.53 0.32 -15.17
CA PRO A 447 -23.38 1.47 -14.98
C PRO A 447 -24.67 1.37 -15.81
N ALA A 448 -25.82 1.53 -15.14
CA ALA A 448 -27.14 1.33 -15.75
C ALA A 448 -27.74 2.64 -16.32
N GLN A 449 -27.13 3.78 -16.03
CA GLN A 449 -27.62 5.10 -16.44
C GLN A 449 -26.57 5.86 -17.24
N ASP A 450 -27.03 6.73 -18.12
CA ASP A 450 -26.18 7.68 -18.82
C ASP A 450 -25.55 8.64 -17.82
N GLU A 451 -24.30 9.02 -18.06
CA GLU A 451 -23.54 9.94 -17.21
C GLU A 451 -23.22 11.21 -17.97
N ILE A 452 -23.34 12.35 -17.30
CA ILE A 452 -22.93 13.63 -17.84
C ILE A 452 -21.60 14.03 -17.23
N LEU A 453 -20.58 14.14 -18.09
CA LEU A 453 -19.25 14.60 -17.70
C LEU A 453 -19.08 16.07 -18.09
N THR A 454 -18.43 16.85 -17.21
CA THR A 454 -18.12 18.26 -17.51
C THR A 454 -16.62 18.52 -17.37
N LEU A 455 -16.10 19.38 -18.26
CA LEU A 455 -14.74 19.90 -18.19
C LEU A 455 -14.79 21.38 -18.48
N LYS A 456 -14.22 22.21 -17.61
CA LYS A 456 -14.27 23.69 -17.67
C LYS A 456 -12.86 24.26 -17.76
N GLY A 457 -12.80 25.51 -18.30
CA GLY A 457 -11.55 26.27 -18.41
C GLY A 457 -10.72 25.91 -19.64
N ILE A 458 -11.34 25.28 -20.66
CA ILE A 458 -10.66 24.86 -21.89
C ILE A 458 -11.12 25.62 -23.11
N SER A 459 -10.31 25.64 -24.17
CA SER A 459 -10.73 26.04 -25.51
C SER A 459 -11.72 25.02 -26.11
N ARG A 460 -12.42 25.42 -27.20
CA ARG A 460 -13.33 24.49 -27.88
C ARG A 460 -12.58 23.25 -28.35
N PRO A 461 -13.00 22.03 -27.91
CA PRO A 461 -12.33 20.81 -28.33
C PRO A 461 -12.56 20.52 -29.82
N THR A 462 -11.53 19.90 -30.42
CA THR A 462 -11.58 19.45 -31.82
C THR A 462 -12.23 18.09 -31.97
N GLN A 463 -12.11 17.23 -30.93
CA GLN A 463 -12.67 15.89 -30.91
C GLN A 463 -12.90 15.40 -29.46
N ILE A 464 -14.01 14.70 -29.25
CA ILE A 464 -14.30 13.99 -27.99
C ILE A 464 -14.72 12.57 -28.31
N GLN A 465 -14.00 11.59 -27.68
CA GLN A 465 -14.19 10.18 -27.96
C GLN A 465 -13.87 9.30 -26.74
N LEU A 466 -14.40 8.08 -26.72
CA LEU A 466 -13.90 7.03 -25.84
C LEU A 466 -12.51 6.58 -26.32
N LEU A 467 -11.55 6.55 -25.42
CA LEU A 467 -10.15 6.28 -25.77
C LEU A 467 -9.95 4.84 -26.26
N ARG A 468 -10.64 3.87 -25.64
CA ARG A 468 -10.47 2.44 -25.92
C ARG A 468 -10.78 2.01 -27.34
N ASP A 469 -11.75 2.69 -28.01
CA ASP A 469 -12.27 2.28 -29.33
C ASP A 469 -12.41 3.44 -30.33
N GLY A 470 -12.09 4.68 -29.89
CA GLY A 470 -12.19 5.87 -30.71
C GLY A 470 -13.64 6.31 -31.01
N SER A 471 -14.66 5.70 -30.38
CA SER A 471 -16.05 6.03 -30.66
C SER A 471 -16.38 7.46 -30.18
N ALA A 472 -16.92 8.29 -31.10
CA ALA A 472 -17.28 9.67 -30.79
C ALA A 472 -18.39 9.75 -29.75
N LEU A 473 -18.32 10.79 -28.90
CA LEU A 473 -19.34 11.12 -27.92
C LEU A 473 -20.03 12.44 -28.28
N LYS A 474 -21.30 12.53 -27.95
CA LYS A 474 -22.07 13.80 -28.10
C LYS A 474 -21.61 14.76 -27.01
N TYR A 475 -21.49 16.03 -27.38
CA TYR A 475 -21.14 17.09 -26.45
C TYR A 475 -21.71 18.44 -26.87
N SER A 476 -21.81 19.33 -25.90
CA SER A 476 -22.03 20.78 -26.12
C SER A 476 -20.84 21.55 -25.55
N TYR A 477 -20.61 22.76 -26.12
CA TYR A 477 -19.56 23.67 -25.66
C TYR A 477 -20.07 25.08 -25.57
N SER A 478 -19.94 25.70 -24.40
CA SER A 478 -20.26 27.12 -24.17
C SER A 478 -19.34 27.68 -23.11
N ASP A 479 -18.85 28.91 -23.31
CA ASP A 479 -18.14 29.73 -22.31
C ASP A 479 -16.95 29.01 -21.63
N GLY A 480 -16.15 28.30 -22.44
CA GLY A 480 -14.98 27.58 -21.91
C GLY A 480 -15.33 26.28 -21.19
N ALA A 481 -16.57 25.80 -21.28
CA ALA A 481 -17.02 24.56 -20.67
C ALA A 481 -17.55 23.58 -21.71
N VAL A 482 -17.19 22.32 -21.58
CA VAL A 482 -17.76 21.22 -22.35
C VAL A 482 -18.60 20.34 -21.44
N THR A 483 -19.76 19.92 -21.94
CA THR A 483 -20.66 18.93 -21.33
C THR A 483 -20.75 17.75 -22.28
N ILE A 484 -20.41 16.56 -21.79
CA ILE A 484 -20.27 15.33 -22.58
C ILE A 484 -21.31 14.33 -22.13
N GLU A 485 -22.03 13.73 -23.05
CA GLU A 485 -22.96 12.63 -22.80
C GLU A 485 -22.20 11.29 -22.90
N LEU A 486 -22.13 10.54 -21.82
CA LEU A 486 -21.56 9.20 -21.77
C LEU A 486 -22.67 8.17 -21.56
N PRO A 487 -23.20 7.55 -22.64
CA PRO A 487 -24.32 6.63 -22.55
C PRO A 487 -23.98 5.36 -21.79
N ALA A 488 -24.92 4.85 -21.00
CA ALA A 488 -24.80 3.56 -20.29
C ALA A 488 -24.45 2.40 -21.25
N SER A 489 -25.00 2.42 -22.47
CA SER A 489 -24.71 1.42 -23.51
C SER A 489 -23.24 1.39 -23.96
N LYS A 490 -22.48 2.44 -23.66
CA LYS A 490 -21.04 2.57 -23.93
C LYS A 490 -20.18 2.41 -22.68
N ARG A 491 -20.74 2.00 -21.54
CA ARG A 491 -20.00 1.82 -20.29
C ARG A 491 -19.46 0.40 -20.16
N THR A 492 -18.41 0.25 -19.37
CA THR A 492 -17.80 -1.04 -19.00
C THR A 492 -17.81 -1.23 -17.49
N LYS A 493 -17.43 -2.40 -17.03
CA LYS A 493 -17.18 -2.67 -15.60
C LYS A 493 -15.80 -2.13 -15.12
N LEU A 494 -15.01 -1.53 -16.02
CA LEU A 494 -13.73 -0.90 -15.72
C LEU A 494 -13.88 0.62 -15.80
N VAL A 495 -12.79 1.35 -15.59
CA VAL A 495 -12.77 2.80 -15.81
C VAL A 495 -12.84 3.11 -17.31
N ASP A 496 -13.87 3.80 -17.73
CA ASP A 496 -13.98 4.31 -19.09
C ASP A 496 -13.25 5.65 -19.23
N VAL A 497 -12.42 5.79 -20.25
CA VAL A 497 -11.60 6.99 -20.44
C VAL A 497 -12.15 7.80 -21.61
N VAL A 498 -12.57 9.03 -21.31
CA VAL A 498 -12.98 10.00 -22.34
C VAL A 498 -11.81 10.92 -22.67
N GLN A 499 -11.38 10.88 -23.92
CA GLN A 499 -10.38 11.79 -24.46
C GLN A 499 -11.04 13.04 -25.03
N VAL A 500 -10.58 14.20 -24.59
CA VAL A 500 -10.93 15.54 -25.11
C VAL A 500 -9.69 16.12 -25.77
N LYS A 501 -9.66 16.21 -27.10
CA LYS A 501 -8.56 16.84 -27.86
C LYS A 501 -8.81 18.34 -27.98
N LEU A 502 -7.79 19.13 -27.67
CA LEU A 502 -7.81 20.60 -27.73
C LEU A 502 -7.27 21.12 -29.05
#